data_ac680998847b4846809db6eb22032c30
#
_entry.id   ac680998847b4846809db6eb22032c30
#
_cell.length_a   1.000
_cell.length_b   1.000
_cell.length_c   1.000
_cell.angle_alpha   90.00
_cell.angle_beta   90.00
_cell.angle_gamma   90.00
#
_symmetry.space_group_name_H-M   'P 1'
#
loop_
_entity.id
_entity.type
_entity.pdbx_description
1 polymer ?
#
loop_
_entity_poly.entity_id
_entity_poly.type
_entity_poly.pdbx_seq_one_letter_code
_entity_poly.pdbx_strand_id
1 'polypeptide(L)'
;MKKLLISALMLILNSPLVFAAGFTGQTAKYSIQEALKQPDDSYVTIQGNIVKKLSSDKYLFKDATGTMTVEIDNEKWGNIEASEKDTLELTGEIERKFNSIHLDVDTVTKLGK
;
A
#
# COMPACT_ATOMS: atom_id res chain seq x y z
N MET A 1 -22.59 10.09 -34.73
CA MET A 1 -21.40 10.02 -34.82
C MET A 1 -20.57 10.94 -34.17
N LYS A 2 -20.59 12.00 -34.37
CA LYS A 2 -19.86 12.91 -33.69
C LYS A 2 -19.91 12.75 -32.29
N LYS A 3 -20.92 12.47 -31.75
CA LYS A 3 -21.05 12.33 -30.37
C LYS A 3 -20.10 11.40 -29.82
N LEU A 4 -19.79 10.44 -30.43
CA LEU A 4 -18.92 9.51 -29.94
C LEU A 4 -17.67 10.11 -29.58
N LEU A 5 -17.14 10.92 -30.28
CA LEU A 5 -15.93 11.50 -30.00
C LEU A 5 -15.94 12.12 -28.72
N ILE A 6 -16.84 12.78 -28.41
CA ILE A 6 -16.95 13.38 -27.19
C ILE A 6 -16.77 12.50 -26.10
N SER A 7 -17.37 11.45 -26.11
CA SER A 7 -17.28 10.56 -25.01
C SER A 7 -15.85 10.24 -24.84
N ALA A 8 -15.14 10.12 -25.80
CA ALA A 8 -13.81 9.74 -25.67
C ALA A 8 -13.12 10.70 -24.83
N LEU A 9 -13.38 11.91 -24.95
CA LEU A 9 -12.78 12.83 -24.17
C LEU A 9 -12.98 12.63 -22.79
N MET A 10 -14.08 12.39 -22.41
CA MET A 10 -14.35 12.21 -21.08
C MET A 10 -13.46 11.28 -20.48
N LEU A 11 -13.19 10.27 -21.02
CA LEU A 11 -12.36 9.34 -20.49
C LEU A 11 -11.11 9.94 -20.11
N ILE A 12 -10.57 10.68 -20.83
CA ILE A 12 -9.41 11.30 -20.53
C ILE A 12 -9.46 12.01 -19.28
N LEU A 13 -10.42 12.61 -18.97
CA LEU A 13 -10.53 13.28 -17.79
C LEU A 13 -10.27 12.48 -16.68
N ASN A 14 -10.83 11.46 -16.56
CA ASN A 14 -10.61 10.71 -15.43
C ASN A 14 -9.31 10.25 -15.36
N SER A 15 -8.80 10.09 -16.34
CA SER A 15 -7.57 9.59 -16.21
C SER A 15 -6.68 10.46 -15.57
N PRO A 16 -6.81 11.13 -15.45
CA PRO A 16 -5.85 11.63 -14.91
C PRO A 16 -5.83 12.15 -13.80
N LEU A 17 -6.16 11.93 -13.85
CA LEU A 17 -5.94 12.35 -13.14
C LEU A 17 -4.88 12.43 -12.85
N VAL A 18 -4.50 12.50 -13.31
CA VAL A 18 -3.70 12.54 -13.26
C VAL A 18 -2.94 12.97 -12.76
N PHE A 19 -2.57 13.06 -12.43
CA PHE A 19 -1.93 13.47 -11.86
C PHE A 19 -1.13 13.65 -11.63
N ALA A 20 -0.98 13.53 -11.63
CA ALA A 20 -0.26 13.86 -11.85
C ALA A 20 1.13 14.14 -11.44
N ALA A 21 2.07 14.46 -12.26
CA ALA A 21 3.41 14.69 -11.96
C ALA A 21 3.55 15.69 -10.87
N GLY A 22 4.44 15.51 -9.99
CA GLY A 22 4.64 16.41 -8.90
C GLY A 22 3.53 16.35 -7.89
N PHE A 23 2.56 15.57 -8.14
CA PHE A 23 1.49 15.46 -7.21
C PHE A 23 1.95 14.59 -6.09
N THR A 24 1.79 15.07 -4.87
CA THR A 24 2.19 14.28 -3.76
C THR A 24 0.98 13.88 -2.96
N GLY A 25 -0.09 13.67 -3.59
CA GLY A 25 -1.28 13.27 -2.89
C GLY A 25 -1.18 11.90 -2.33
N GLN A 26 -2.24 11.43 -1.74
CA GLN A 26 -2.22 10.17 -1.10
C GLN A 26 -2.35 9.05 -2.06
N THR A 27 -1.80 7.93 -1.71
CA THR A 27 -1.99 6.74 -2.51
C THR A 27 -3.33 6.16 -2.08
N ALA A 28 -3.85 5.25 -2.82
CA ALA A 28 -5.11 4.63 -2.48
C ALA A 28 -4.94 3.77 -1.24
N LYS A 29 -5.90 3.85 -0.34
CA LYS A 29 -5.88 3.05 0.86
C LYS A 29 -6.70 1.80 0.63
N TYR A 30 -6.16 0.69 1.02
CA TYR A 30 -6.81 -0.59 0.82
C TYR A 30 -6.84 -1.40 2.10
N SER A 31 -7.81 -2.29 2.19
CA SER A 31 -7.77 -3.29 3.24
C SER A 31 -6.71 -4.29 2.79
N ILE A 32 -6.21 -5.11 3.67
CA ILE A 32 -5.21 -6.10 3.31
C ILE A 32 -5.80 -7.05 2.26
N GLN A 33 -7.06 -7.46 2.41
CA GLN A 33 -7.65 -8.32 1.44
C GLN A 33 -7.69 -7.69 0.06
N GLU A 34 -7.97 -6.41 -0.03
CA GLU A 34 -7.96 -5.73 -1.30
C GLU A 34 -6.55 -5.56 -1.84
N ALA A 35 -5.62 -5.26 -0.97
CA ALA A 35 -4.23 -5.06 -1.39
C ALA A 35 -3.68 -6.34 -2.00
N LEU A 36 -4.06 -7.49 -1.45
CA LEU A 36 -3.57 -8.75 -1.96
C LEU A 36 -4.04 -9.03 -3.38
N LYS A 37 -5.03 -8.31 -3.87
CA LYS A 37 -5.53 -8.51 -5.21
C LYS A 37 -4.93 -7.54 -6.21
N GLN A 38 -4.12 -6.63 -5.74
CA GLN A 38 -3.58 -5.61 -6.64
C GLN A 38 -2.44 -6.18 -7.48
N PRO A 39 -2.22 -5.65 -8.67
CA PRO A 39 -1.16 -6.16 -9.53
C PRO A 39 0.21 -5.93 -8.95
N ASP A 40 1.18 -6.66 -9.45
CA ASP A 40 2.57 -6.48 -9.08
C ASP A 40 2.92 -5.03 -9.34
N ASP A 41 3.75 -4.46 -8.50
CA ASP A 41 4.22 -3.09 -8.58
C ASP A 41 3.19 -2.01 -8.27
N SER A 42 2.00 -2.39 -7.79
CA SER A 42 1.02 -1.39 -7.39
C SER A 42 1.48 -0.72 -6.11
N TYR A 43 1.25 0.56 -5.97
CA TYR A 43 1.64 1.31 -4.80
C TYR A 43 0.39 1.49 -3.96
N VAL A 44 0.41 1.00 -2.73
CA VAL A 44 -0.78 1.03 -1.87
C VAL A 44 -0.48 1.46 -0.47
N THR A 45 -1.50 1.85 0.26
CA THR A 45 -1.39 2.15 1.67
C THR A 45 -2.33 1.21 2.42
N ILE A 46 -1.83 0.57 3.47
CA ILE A 46 -2.65 -0.30 4.30
C ILE A 46 -2.46 0.08 5.76
N GLN A 47 -3.40 -0.22 6.60
CA GLN A 47 -3.33 0.06 8.01
C GLN A 47 -3.55 -1.21 8.78
N GLY A 48 -2.90 -1.39 9.87
CA GLY A 48 -3.08 -2.58 10.67
C GLY A 48 -2.05 -2.72 11.78
N ASN A 49 -1.82 -3.93 12.21
CA ASN A 49 -0.91 -4.19 13.31
C ASN A 49 0.05 -5.30 12.95
N ILE A 50 1.24 -5.26 13.53
CA ILE A 50 2.21 -6.32 13.32
C ILE A 50 1.82 -7.48 14.22
N VAL A 51 1.76 -8.67 13.66
CA VAL A 51 1.46 -9.85 14.42
C VAL A 51 2.75 -10.45 14.98
N LYS A 52 3.78 -10.51 14.14
CA LYS A 52 5.06 -11.05 14.58
C LYS A 52 6.12 -10.79 13.54
N LYS A 53 7.36 -10.92 13.92
CA LYS A 53 8.49 -10.72 13.05
C LYS A 53 8.81 -12.07 12.44
N LEU A 54 8.98 -12.12 11.13
CA LEU A 54 9.26 -13.35 10.44
C LEU A 54 10.75 -13.54 10.14
N SER A 55 11.44 -12.45 9.90
CA SER A 55 12.88 -12.50 9.66
C SER A 55 13.42 -11.13 9.93
N SER A 56 14.65 -10.85 9.58
CA SER A 56 15.27 -9.57 9.93
C SER A 56 14.48 -8.37 9.43
N ASP A 57 13.82 -8.47 8.31
CA ASP A 57 13.09 -7.34 7.79
C ASP A 57 11.68 -7.70 7.35
N LYS A 58 11.19 -8.88 7.65
CA LYS A 58 9.86 -9.25 7.26
C LYS A 58 8.96 -9.47 8.46
N TYR A 59 7.73 -9.06 8.32
CA TYR A 59 6.78 -9.12 9.42
C TYR A 59 5.43 -9.59 8.89
N LEU A 60 4.66 -10.23 9.77
CA LEU A 60 3.30 -10.59 9.43
C LEU A 60 2.43 -9.45 9.93
N PHE A 61 1.63 -8.89 9.05
CA PHE A 61 0.83 -7.71 9.33
C PHE A 61 -0.64 -8.08 9.13
N LYS A 62 -1.52 -7.54 9.96
CA LYS A 62 -2.92 -7.88 9.86
C LYS A 62 -3.84 -6.69 9.98
N ASP A 63 -5.03 -6.82 9.45
CA ASP A 63 -6.12 -5.91 9.73
C ASP A 63 -7.37 -6.80 9.89
N ALA A 64 -8.54 -6.22 9.92
CA ALA A 64 -9.74 -7.00 10.11
C ALA A 64 -10.04 -7.95 8.96
N THR A 65 -9.47 -7.72 7.79
CA THR A 65 -9.79 -8.50 6.62
C THR A 65 -8.82 -9.63 6.35
N GLY A 66 -7.66 -9.61 6.93
CA GLY A 66 -6.70 -10.68 6.67
C GLY A 66 -5.29 -10.33 7.10
N THR A 67 -4.33 -11.08 6.59
CA THR A 67 -2.93 -10.86 6.93
C THR A 67 -2.12 -10.84 5.65
N MET A 68 -0.96 -10.23 5.71
CA MET A 68 -0.01 -10.31 4.61
C MET A 68 1.39 -10.08 5.16
N THR A 69 2.38 -10.52 4.41
CA THR A 69 3.76 -10.29 4.78
C THR A 69 4.15 -8.91 4.29
N VAL A 70 4.85 -8.17 5.11
CA VAL A 70 5.37 -6.87 4.73
C VAL A 70 6.86 -6.87 5.00
N GLU A 71 7.61 -6.18 4.17
CA GLU A 71 9.05 -6.07 4.34
C GLU A 71 9.34 -4.63 4.72
N ILE A 72 9.98 -4.42 5.87
CA ILE A 72 10.29 -3.08 6.36
C ILE A 72 11.76 -3.06 6.75
N ASP A 73 12.57 -2.40 5.94
CA ASP A 73 14.00 -2.32 6.23
C ASP A 73 14.19 -1.46 7.45
N ASN A 74 15.26 -1.71 8.19
CA ASN A 74 15.53 -0.95 9.40
C ASN A 74 15.49 0.56 9.19
N GLU A 75 16.03 1.04 8.13
CA GLU A 75 16.01 2.46 7.90
C GLU A 75 14.61 3.02 7.72
N LYS A 76 13.65 2.20 7.31
CA LYS A 76 12.32 2.72 7.11
C LYS A 76 11.59 2.90 8.45
N TRP A 77 12.07 2.25 9.49
CA TRP A 77 11.46 2.43 10.78
C TRP A 77 11.85 3.79 11.35
N GLY A 78 13.03 4.29 11.02
CA GLY A 78 13.51 5.55 11.56
C GLY A 78 13.52 5.47 13.08
N ASN A 79 12.84 6.40 13.73
CA ASN A 79 12.79 6.39 15.17
C ASN A 79 11.50 5.78 15.71
N ILE A 80 10.74 5.14 14.86
CA ILE A 80 9.47 4.59 15.30
C ILE A 80 9.67 3.30 16.06
N GLU A 81 9.02 3.18 17.21
CA GLU A 81 9.04 1.97 17.97
C GLU A 81 7.59 1.51 18.04
N ALA A 82 7.32 0.32 17.67
CA ALA A 82 5.96 -0.19 17.65
C ALA A 82 5.86 -1.59 18.24
N SER A 83 4.76 -1.84 18.88
CA SER A 83 4.48 -3.17 19.41
C SER A 83 3.29 -3.70 18.64
N GLU A 84 2.90 -4.94 18.90
CA GLU A 84 1.78 -5.50 18.20
C GLU A 84 0.47 -4.80 18.56
N LYS A 85 0.46 -3.95 19.56
CA LYS A 85 -0.74 -3.24 19.92
C LYS A 85 -0.89 -1.93 19.16
N ASP A 86 0.15 -1.51 18.50
CA ASP A 86 0.11 -0.22 17.81
C ASP A 86 -0.44 -0.36 16.41
N THR A 87 -1.22 0.61 15.97
CA THR A 87 -1.71 0.62 14.61
C THR A 87 -0.74 1.40 13.76
N LEU A 88 -0.34 0.79 12.67
CA LEU A 88 0.60 1.42 11.76
C LEU A 88 -0.05 1.61 10.40
N GLU A 89 0.43 2.60 9.67
CA GLU A 89 0.00 2.80 8.32
C GLU A 89 1.25 2.57 7.49
N LEU A 90 1.18 1.66 6.54
CA LEU A 90 2.32 1.29 5.72
C LEU A 90 2.00 1.62 4.27
N THR A 91 2.94 2.28 3.60
CA THR A 91 2.78 2.61 2.20
C THR A 91 3.92 1.95 1.47
N GLY A 92 3.66 1.31 0.37
CA GLY A 92 4.71 0.65 -0.37
C GLY A 92 4.20 -0.02 -1.61
N GLU A 93 5.04 -0.86 -2.17
CA GLU A 93 4.77 -1.49 -3.42
C GLU A 93 4.43 -2.97 -3.26
N ILE A 94 3.42 -3.42 -3.95
CA ILE A 94 3.06 -4.83 -3.93
C ILE A 94 4.08 -5.57 -4.79
N GLU A 95 4.66 -6.62 -4.26
CA GLU A 95 5.57 -7.47 -5.02
C GLU A 95 5.00 -8.85 -5.11
N ARG A 96 4.73 -9.31 -6.32
CA ARG A 96 4.23 -10.65 -6.54
C ARG A 96 5.31 -11.49 -7.15
N LYS A 97 5.71 -12.50 -6.43
CA LYS A 97 6.70 -13.40 -6.97
C LYS A 97 5.99 -14.70 -7.20
N PHE A 98 6.68 -15.61 -7.82
CA PHE A 98 6.10 -16.87 -8.14
C PHE A 98 5.16 -17.45 -7.11
N ASN A 99 5.56 -17.59 -5.92
CA ASN A 99 4.74 -18.16 -4.90
C ASN A 99 4.43 -17.26 -3.74
N SER A 100 4.65 -16.01 -3.85
CA SER A 100 4.43 -15.16 -2.70
C SER A 100 4.02 -13.77 -3.12
N ILE A 101 3.46 -13.05 -2.16
CA ILE A 101 3.06 -11.72 -2.41
C ILE A 101 3.34 -10.98 -1.14
N HIS A 102 4.01 -9.87 -1.20
CA HIS A 102 4.26 -9.07 -0.01
C HIS A 102 4.31 -7.60 -0.36
N LEU A 103 4.33 -6.77 0.66
CA LEU A 103 4.41 -5.34 0.47
C LEU A 103 5.81 -4.90 0.80
N ASP A 104 6.48 -4.24 -0.13
CA ASP A 104 7.80 -3.72 0.10
C ASP A 104 7.55 -2.31 0.62
N VAL A 105 7.71 -2.10 1.92
CA VAL A 105 7.28 -0.87 2.56
C VAL A 105 8.26 0.25 2.37
N ASP A 106 7.72 1.40 1.98
CA ASP A 106 8.52 2.57 1.76
C ASP A 106 8.38 3.53 2.93
N THR A 107 7.22 3.63 3.52
CA THR A 107 6.97 4.57 4.59
C THR A 107 6.16 3.93 5.70
N VAL A 108 6.55 4.18 6.94
CA VAL A 108 5.85 3.68 8.10
C VAL A 108 5.37 4.88 8.91
N THR A 109 4.11 4.88 9.31
CA THR A 109 3.57 5.92 10.17
C THR A 109 2.85 5.25 11.33
N LYS A 110 3.10 5.70 12.55
CA LYS A 110 2.45 5.13 13.69
C LYS A 110 1.23 6.00 13.97
N LEU A 111 0.06 5.37 14.03
CA LEU A 111 -1.16 6.09 14.23
C LEU A 111 -1.59 6.05 15.67
N GLY A 112 -2.52 6.86 16.00
CA GLY A 112 -3.12 6.74 17.28
C GLY A 112 -2.35 7.29 18.41
N LYS A 113 -1.81 8.24 18.30
CA LYS A 113 -1.24 8.81 19.40
C LYS A 113 0.02 8.69 19.57
#